data_bcf4a42447ddc4a5d1c1d70f5b0203d7
#
_entry.id   bcf4a42447ddc4a5d1c1d70f5b0203d7
#
_cell.length_a   1.000
_cell.length_b   1.000
_cell.length_c   1.000
_cell.angle_alpha   90.00
_cell.angle_beta   90.00
_cell.angle_gamma   90.00
#
_symmetry.space_group_name_H-M   'P 1'
#
loop_
_entity.id
_entity.type
_entity.pdbx_description
1 polymer ?
#
loop_
_entity_poly.entity_id
_entity_poly.type
_entity_poly.pdbx_seq_one_letter_code
_entity_poly.pdbx_strand_id
1 'polypeptide(L)'
;MSIDLRVVKLSENIGARIDGVRLGELDAETAAAINRTLAQHKVLFFRGQRHLDDESHFAFAESLGVPTTPHPTLKFEGSRVMRLESFDGKGANQWHTDVTFVDRVPKASILRAVELPSYGGTTTWASTVAAYQQLPQPLRQLADGLWAMHSNEFDYAQIDPAKLAALQTNPEAVLKYAAEFHSAHFETHHPVVRVHPETGERSLLLGNFVKRILGVTGSESQALFRIFQDRITWLENTIRWNWELGDVAMWDNRATQHYAVSDYGSQPRRMHRITLAGDIPVSVNGEQSRVISGDATEYSVIDSPAPRVA
;
A
#
# COMPACT_ATOMS: atom_id res chain seq x y z
N MET A 1 9.10 28.48 -13.98
CA MET A 1 8.92 27.67 -15.20
C MET A 1 8.54 26.27 -14.73
N SER A 2 7.45 25.68 -15.23
CA SER A 2 7.10 24.33 -14.82
C SER A 2 8.11 23.34 -15.42
N ILE A 3 8.74 22.53 -14.56
CA ILE A 3 9.60 21.43 -15.03
C ILE A 3 8.71 20.43 -15.77
N ASP A 4 9.04 20.20 -17.04
CA ASP A 4 8.35 19.20 -17.87
C ASP A 4 9.04 17.85 -17.69
N LEU A 5 8.46 16.98 -16.83
CA LEU A 5 8.94 15.63 -16.63
C LEU A 5 8.74 14.82 -17.91
N ARG A 6 9.76 14.06 -18.35
CA ARG A 6 9.58 13.10 -19.42
C ARG A 6 8.76 11.90 -18.95
N VAL A 7 7.44 11.99 -19.12
CA VAL A 7 6.46 11.00 -18.68
C VAL A 7 6.15 10.05 -19.85
N VAL A 8 6.36 8.75 -19.65
CA VAL A 8 5.99 7.70 -20.60
C VAL A 8 4.82 6.91 -20.00
N LYS A 9 3.61 7.15 -20.49
CA LYS A 9 2.40 6.39 -20.09
C LYS A 9 2.57 4.92 -20.49
N LEU A 10 2.28 3.99 -19.57
CA LEU A 10 2.51 2.56 -19.76
C LEU A 10 1.22 1.78 -20.05
N SER A 11 0.10 2.20 -19.49
CA SER A 11 -1.23 1.67 -19.81
C SER A 11 -2.30 2.75 -19.69
N GLU A 12 -3.54 2.45 -20.10
CA GLU A 12 -4.62 3.45 -20.09
C GLU A 12 -5.02 3.88 -18.68
N ASN A 13 -5.14 2.93 -17.78
CA ASN A 13 -5.75 3.15 -16.48
C ASN A 13 -4.76 3.34 -15.33
N ILE A 14 -3.46 2.99 -15.52
CA ILE A 14 -2.48 2.96 -14.44
C ILE A 14 -1.05 2.89 -14.98
N GLY A 15 -0.15 3.61 -14.34
CA GLY A 15 1.28 3.48 -14.53
C GLY A 15 1.90 4.40 -15.57
N ALA A 16 2.97 5.08 -15.14
CA ALA A 16 3.86 5.82 -16.03
C ALA A 16 5.32 5.61 -15.61
N ARG A 17 6.24 5.67 -16.59
CA ARG A 17 7.68 5.73 -16.35
C ARG A 17 8.15 7.18 -16.46
N ILE A 18 8.97 7.60 -15.52
CA ILE A 18 9.61 8.90 -15.53
C ILE A 18 11.07 8.73 -15.94
N ASP A 19 11.45 9.36 -17.03
CA ASP A 19 12.79 9.30 -17.58
C ASP A 19 13.57 10.59 -17.28
N GLY A 20 14.89 10.47 -17.08
CA GLY A 20 15.81 11.62 -16.96
C GLY A 20 15.82 12.29 -15.61
N VAL A 21 15.14 11.74 -14.59
CA VAL A 21 15.19 12.24 -13.22
C VAL A 21 16.17 11.41 -12.39
N ARG A 22 17.06 12.10 -11.65
CA ARG A 22 17.94 11.50 -10.65
C ARG A 22 17.30 11.69 -9.27
N LEU A 23 16.84 10.62 -8.67
CA LEU A 23 16.20 10.64 -7.35
C LEU A 23 17.23 10.89 -6.24
N GLY A 24 16.77 11.40 -5.09
CA GLY A 24 17.63 11.69 -3.91
C GLY A 24 18.10 13.16 -3.81
N GLU A 25 18.14 13.88 -4.92
CA GLU A 25 18.58 15.27 -4.99
C GLU A 25 17.56 16.10 -5.79
N LEU A 26 16.31 16.13 -5.35
CA LEU A 26 15.24 16.85 -6.05
C LEU A 26 15.08 18.26 -5.52
N ASP A 27 14.87 19.22 -6.42
CA ASP A 27 14.31 20.51 -6.02
C ASP A 27 12.79 20.40 -5.75
N ALA A 28 12.25 21.39 -5.07
CA ALA A 28 10.86 21.43 -4.67
C ALA A 28 9.89 21.42 -5.87
N GLU A 29 10.29 21.99 -7.01
CA GLU A 29 9.47 22.05 -8.22
C GLU A 29 9.35 20.65 -8.87
N THR A 30 10.46 19.92 -8.96
CA THR A 30 10.50 18.52 -9.44
C THR A 30 9.71 17.60 -8.51
N ALA A 31 9.87 17.73 -7.19
CA ALA A 31 9.12 16.97 -6.21
C ALA A 31 7.59 17.20 -6.35
N ALA A 32 7.18 18.46 -6.50
CA ALA A 32 5.77 18.80 -6.73
C ALA A 32 5.25 18.24 -8.07
N ALA A 33 6.08 18.25 -9.13
CA ALA A 33 5.72 17.66 -10.41
C ALA A 33 5.55 16.14 -10.31
N ILE A 34 6.43 15.44 -9.58
CA ILE A 34 6.30 13.98 -9.32
C ILE A 34 5.00 13.69 -8.57
N ASN A 35 4.67 14.45 -7.51
CA ASN A 35 3.41 14.27 -6.77
C ASN A 35 2.17 14.44 -7.67
N ARG A 36 2.13 15.48 -8.53
CA ARG A 36 1.04 15.66 -9.49
C ARG A 36 0.95 14.51 -10.49
N THR A 37 2.09 14.04 -10.99
CA THR A 37 2.17 12.93 -11.94
C THR A 37 1.74 11.61 -11.30
N LEU A 38 2.09 11.39 -9.99
CA LEU A 38 1.60 10.25 -9.23
C LEU A 38 0.08 10.27 -9.10
N ALA A 39 -0.52 11.40 -8.72
CA ALA A 39 -1.96 11.54 -8.61
C ALA A 39 -2.68 11.26 -9.94
N GLN A 40 -2.06 11.61 -11.07
CA GLN A 40 -2.59 11.34 -12.42
C GLN A 40 -2.46 9.86 -12.83
N HIS A 41 -1.28 9.26 -12.64
CA HIS A 41 -0.95 7.93 -13.17
C HIS A 41 -1.04 6.80 -12.12
N LYS A 42 -1.23 7.11 -10.84
CA LYS A 42 -1.41 6.20 -9.71
C LYS A 42 -0.16 5.40 -9.33
N VAL A 43 0.70 5.06 -10.28
CA VAL A 43 2.00 4.39 -10.07
C VAL A 43 3.04 5.01 -11.00
N LEU A 44 4.21 5.32 -10.46
CA LEU A 44 5.36 5.83 -11.20
C LEU A 44 6.55 4.87 -11.06
N PHE A 45 7.28 4.71 -12.16
CA PHE A 45 8.48 3.89 -12.23
C PHE A 45 9.69 4.72 -12.65
N PHE A 46 10.82 4.51 -11.99
CA PHE A 46 12.08 5.18 -12.27
C PHE A 46 13.16 4.11 -12.47
N ARG A 47 13.72 4.03 -13.69
CA ARG A 47 14.82 3.12 -14.03
C ARG A 47 16.16 3.68 -13.61
N GLY A 48 17.11 2.77 -13.35
CA GLY A 48 18.53 3.09 -13.29
C GLY A 48 18.98 3.92 -12.09
N GLN A 49 18.25 3.95 -10.98
CA GLN A 49 18.57 4.71 -9.76
C GLN A 49 19.58 3.97 -8.86
N ARG A 50 20.63 3.37 -9.44
CA ARG A 50 21.63 2.54 -8.71
C ARG A 50 22.47 3.34 -7.72
N HIS A 51 22.49 4.67 -7.85
CA HIS A 51 23.19 5.57 -6.95
C HIS A 51 22.49 5.74 -5.59
N LEU A 52 21.19 5.37 -5.49
CA LEU A 52 20.46 5.50 -4.23
C LEU A 52 20.94 4.48 -3.21
N ASP A 53 21.29 4.98 -2.04
CA ASP A 53 21.40 4.25 -0.78
C ASP A 53 20.14 4.48 0.08
N ASP A 54 20.17 4.11 1.36
CA ASP A 54 19.02 4.28 2.25
C ASP A 54 18.82 5.74 2.66
N GLU A 55 19.90 6.53 2.75
CA GLU A 55 19.86 7.96 3.10
C GLU A 55 19.24 8.79 1.97
N SER A 56 19.74 8.64 0.75
CA SER A 56 19.22 9.34 -0.44
C SER A 56 17.81 8.85 -0.83
N HIS A 57 17.48 7.57 -0.59
CA HIS A 57 16.11 7.06 -0.74
C HIS A 57 15.17 7.73 0.28
N PHE A 58 15.63 7.92 1.52
CA PHE A 58 14.86 8.62 2.55
C PHE A 58 14.69 10.11 2.21
N ALA A 59 15.75 10.81 1.78
CA ALA A 59 15.68 12.20 1.35
C ALA A 59 14.68 12.39 0.17
N PHE A 60 14.66 11.44 -0.77
CA PHE A 60 13.66 11.44 -1.84
C PHE A 60 12.24 11.34 -1.26
N ALA A 61 11.98 10.43 -0.31
CA ALA A 61 10.69 10.29 0.31
C ALA A 61 10.25 11.56 1.07
N GLU A 62 11.18 12.18 1.84
CA GLU A 62 10.92 13.43 2.57
C GLU A 62 10.55 14.60 1.64
N SER A 63 11.14 14.66 0.44
CA SER A 63 10.80 15.71 -0.54
C SER A 63 9.35 15.61 -1.06
N LEU A 64 8.69 14.43 -0.90
CA LEU A 64 7.36 14.15 -1.41
C LEU A 64 6.27 14.15 -0.33
N GLY A 65 6.65 14.06 0.94
CA GLY A 65 5.72 14.01 2.07
C GLY A 65 6.40 13.60 3.36
N VAL A 66 5.62 13.31 4.40
CA VAL A 66 6.13 12.93 5.72
C VAL A 66 6.26 11.39 5.79
N PRO A 67 7.48 10.83 5.96
CA PRO A 67 7.64 9.40 6.12
C PRO A 67 7.04 8.89 7.44
N THR A 68 6.35 7.75 7.40
CA THR A 68 5.85 7.03 8.58
C THR A 68 6.99 6.25 9.26
N THR A 69 6.70 5.61 10.41
CA THR A 69 7.52 4.47 10.86
C THR A 69 7.37 3.30 9.87
N PRO A 70 8.28 2.31 9.86
CA PRO A 70 8.27 1.26 8.82
C PRO A 70 6.95 0.49 8.72
N HIS A 71 6.34 0.16 9.87
CA HIS A 71 5.07 -0.56 9.94
C HIS A 71 4.42 -0.37 11.32
N PRO A 72 3.06 -0.31 11.43
CA PRO A 72 2.40 -0.08 12.72
C PRO A 72 2.60 -1.22 13.73
N THR A 73 2.93 -2.42 13.29
CA THR A 73 3.17 -3.59 14.17
C THR A 73 4.66 -3.86 14.42
N LEU A 74 5.57 -3.15 13.76
CA LEU A 74 7.02 -3.26 13.99
C LEU A 74 7.46 -2.27 15.06
N LYS A 75 8.38 -2.71 15.90
CA LYS A 75 9.08 -1.81 16.83
C LYS A 75 9.95 -0.84 16.03
N PHE A 76 9.83 0.44 16.34
CA PHE A 76 10.62 1.46 15.67
C PHE A 76 12.03 1.55 16.29
N GLU A 77 13.05 1.17 15.53
CA GLU A 77 14.47 1.17 15.92
C GLU A 77 15.27 2.32 15.28
N GLY A 78 14.59 3.42 14.95
CA GLY A 78 15.24 4.63 14.41
C GLY A 78 15.34 4.71 12.90
N SER A 79 15.27 3.61 12.14
CA SER A 79 15.24 3.63 10.68
C SER A 79 13.80 3.62 10.16
N ARG A 80 13.46 4.56 9.28
CA ARG A 80 12.17 4.59 8.57
C ARG A 80 12.18 3.81 7.25
N VAL A 81 13.32 3.21 6.90
CA VAL A 81 13.45 2.33 5.74
C VAL A 81 13.11 0.92 6.17
N MET A 82 12.02 0.38 5.63
CA MET A 82 11.62 -1.01 5.83
C MET A 82 12.37 -1.92 4.87
N ARG A 83 13.11 -2.88 5.40
CA ARG A 83 13.79 -3.91 4.62
C ARG A 83 12.86 -5.10 4.43
N LEU A 84 12.49 -5.35 3.18
CA LEU A 84 11.64 -6.49 2.79
C LEU A 84 12.55 -7.56 2.21
N GLU A 85 12.84 -8.58 3.01
CA GLU A 85 13.67 -9.73 2.61
C GLU A 85 12.79 -10.96 2.47
N SER A 86 12.94 -11.65 1.35
CA SER A 86 12.22 -12.89 1.06
C SER A 86 13.17 -13.92 0.49
N PHE A 87 13.28 -15.06 1.19
CA PHE A 87 14.16 -16.18 0.82
C PHE A 87 13.40 -17.43 0.39
N ASP A 88 12.08 -17.49 0.62
CA ASP A 88 11.25 -18.68 0.38
C ASP A 88 10.06 -18.39 -0.55
N GLY A 89 10.11 -17.31 -1.36
CA GLY A 89 8.98 -16.89 -2.16
C GLY A 89 7.76 -16.43 -1.33
N LYS A 90 7.93 -16.26 -0.02
CA LYS A 90 6.89 -15.77 0.88
C LYS A 90 6.96 -14.25 0.89
N GLY A 91 6.06 -13.62 0.18
CA GLY A 91 5.92 -12.16 0.11
C GLY A 91 4.46 -11.76 0.30
N ALA A 92 4.18 -10.47 0.14
CA ALA A 92 2.83 -9.91 0.12
C ALA A 92 2.12 -10.31 -1.19
N ASN A 93 1.90 -11.62 -1.37
CA ASN A 93 1.31 -12.25 -2.54
C ASN A 93 -0.22 -12.34 -2.48
N GLN A 94 -0.83 -11.29 -1.93
CA GLN A 94 -2.26 -11.06 -1.94
C GLN A 94 -2.53 -9.63 -2.38
N TRP A 95 -3.63 -9.40 -3.09
CA TRP A 95 -4.01 -8.06 -3.50
C TRP A 95 -4.38 -7.20 -2.29
N HIS A 96 -3.62 -6.14 -2.05
CA HIS A 96 -3.81 -5.26 -0.90
C HIS A 96 -3.41 -3.81 -1.21
N THR A 97 -3.96 -2.91 -0.43
CA THR A 97 -3.42 -1.57 -0.19
C THR A 97 -2.69 -1.63 1.14
N ASP A 98 -1.54 -0.96 1.27
CA ASP A 98 -0.73 -1.01 2.49
C ASP A 98 -1.52 -0.57 3.73
N VAL A 99 -1.41 -1.36 4.79
CA VAL A 99 -1.85 -1.11 6.19
C VAL A 99 -3.21 -0.43 6.36
N THR A 100 -4.21 -0.82 5.57
CA THR A 100 -5.56 -0.25 5.67
C THR A 100 -6.30 -0.59 6.96
N PHE A 101 -5.71 -1.34 7.85
CA PHE A 101 -6.26 -1.61 9.19
C PHE A 101 -6.06 -0.45 10.18
N VAL A 102 -5.26 0.57 9.82
CA VAL A 102 -5.13 1.81 10.58
C VAL A 102 -6.07 2.90 10.04
N ASP A 103 -6.31 3.93 10.83
CA ASP A 103 -7.24 5.01 10.48
C ASP A 103 -6.78 5.88 9.31
N ARG A 104 -5.47 6.12 9.17
CA ARG A 104 -4.88 6.88 8.07
C ARG A 104 -4.24 5.95 7.06
N VAL A 105 -4.93 5.74 5.96
CA VAL A 105 -4.36 5.00 4.82
C VAL A 105 -3.16 5.78 4.29
N PRO A 106 -1.98 5.16 4.13
CA PRO A 106 -0.80 5.83 3.63
C PRO A 106 -1.05 6.57 2.32
N LYS A 107 -0.42 7.75 2.16
CA LYS A 107 -0.45 8.49 0.89
C LYS A 107 0.19 7.65 -0.21
N ALA A 108 1.44 7.29 -0.02
CA ALA A 108 2.21 6.57 -1.03
C ALA A 108 3.24 5.65 -0.39
N SER A 109 3.63 4.63 -1.13
CA SER A 109 4.78 3.79 -0.81
C SER A 109 5.81 3.90 -1.92
N ILE A 110 7.10 3.90 -1.55
CA ILE A 110 8.25 4.04 -2.43
C ILE A 110 9.13 2.82 -2.21
N LEU A 111 9.29 1.99 -3.24
CA LEU A 111 9.97 0.69 -3.19
C LEU A 111 11.19 0.72 -4.10
N ARG A 112 12.37 0.44 -3.55
CA ARG A 112 13.64 0.36 -4.26
C ARG A 112 14.13 -1.07 -4.34
N ALA A 113 14.57 -1.51 -5.53
CA ALA A 113 15.16 -2.82 -5.75
C ALA A 113 16.64 -2.82 -5.35
N VAL A 114 16.99 -3.68 -4.37
CA VAL A 114 18.35 -3.81 -3.80
C VAL A 114 19.01 -5.11 -4.22
N GLU A 115 18.27 -6.23 -4.17
CA GLU A 115 18.70 -7.54 -4.62
C GLU A 115 17.55 -8.24 -5.32
N LEU A 116 17.81 -8.83 -6.47
CA LEU A 116 16.77 -9.43 -7.30
C LEU A 116 17.13 -10.88 -7.66
N PRO A 117 16.13 -11.76 -7.74
CA PRO A 117 16.29 -13.09 -8.27
C PRO A 117 16.61 -13.02 -9.78
N SER A 118 17.18 -14.09 -10.33
CA SER A 118 17.52 -14.18 -11.75
C SER A 118 16.30 -14.30 -12.68
N TYR A 119 15.13 -14.62 -12.14
CA TYR A 119 13.83 -14.68 -12.82
C TYR A 119 12.69 -14.43 -11.83
N GLY A 120 11.53 -14.03 -12.29
CA GLY A 120 10.33 -13.82 -11.49
C GLY A 120 10.41 -12.59 -10.57
N GLY A 121 9.71 -12.61 -9.45
CA GLY A 121 9.72 -11.57 -8.41
C GLY A 121 9.18 -10.22 -8.86
N THR A 122 8.32 -10.19 -9.87
CA THR A 122 7.66 -8.99 -10.36
C THR A 122 6.67 -8.44 -9.33
N THR A 123 6.25 -7.20 -9.50
CA THR A 123 5.13 -6.63 -8.74
C THR A 123 4.06 -6.15 -9.71
N THR A 124 2.80 -6.37 -9.36
CA THR A 124 1.65 -5.92 -10.14
C THR A 124 0.84 -4.93 -9.31
N TRP A 125 0.40 -3.85 -9.93
CA TRP A 125 -0.52 -2.86 -9.33
C TRP A 125 -1.83 -2.86 -10.08
N ALA A 126 -2.92 -2.50 -9.38
CA ALA A 126 -4.25 -2.37 -9.93
C ALA A 126 -4.86 -1.01 -9.56
N SER A 127 -5.51 -0.35 -10.53
CA SER A 127 -6.22 0.91 -10.33
C SER A 127 -7.59 0.69 -9.70
N THR A 128 -7.74 1.08 -8.43
CA THR A 128 -9.03 1.04 -7.73
C THR A 128 -9.96 2.16 -8.19
N VAL A 129 -9.41 3.23 -8.77
CA VAL A 129 -10.14 4.33 -9.42
C VAL A 129 -10.80 3.85 -10.71
N ALA A 130 -10.03 3.23 -11.62
CA ALA A 130 -10.59 2.72 -12.87
C ALA A 130 -11.64 1.64 -12.61
N ALA A 131 -11.40 0.76 -11.63
CA ALA A 131 -12.36 -0.24 -11.22
C ALA A 131 -13.71 0.39 -10.77
N TYR A 132 -13.67 1.45 -9.97
CA TYR A 132 -14.88 2.18 -9.58
C TYR A 132 -15.56 2.84 -10.78
N GLN A 133 -14.82 3.53 -11.64
CA GLN A 133 -15.36 4.22 -12.81
C GLN A 133 -16.05 3.28 -13.79
N GLN A 134 -15.57 2.03 -13.92
CA GLN A 134 -16.12 0.99 -14.78
C GLN A 134 -17.29 0.22 -14.15
N LEU A 135 -17.65 0.49 -12.88
CA LEU A 135 -18.84 -0.13 -12.29
C LEU A 135 -20.11 0.31 -13.04
N PRO A 136 -21.01 -0.62 -13.37
CA PRO A 136 -22.35 -0.25 -13.80
C PRO A 136 -23.08 0.53 -12.69
N GLN A 137 -23.98 1.43 -13.09
CA GLN A 137 -24.65 2.35 -12.16
C GLN A 137 -25.26 1.67 -10.91
N PRO A 138 -25.96 0.53 -10.99
CA PRO A 138 -26.49 -0.14 -9.80
C PRO A 138 -25.43 -0.57 -8.80
N LEU A 139 -24.29 -1.11 -9.28
CA LEU A 139 -23.18 -1.52 -8.42
C LEU A 139 -22.44 -0.30 -7.84
N ARG A 140 -22.33 0.79 -8.58
CA ARG A 140 -21.74 2.03 -8.11
C ARG A 140 -22.55 2.63 -6.97
N GLN A 141 -23.88 2.72 -7.15
CA GLN A 141 -24.79 3.21 -6.10
C GLN A 141 -24.76 2.33 -4.85
N LEU A 142 -24.67 1.00 -5.01
CA LEU A 142 -24.52 0.09 -3.89
C LEU A 142 -23.18 0.32 -3.17
N ALA A 143 -22.07 0.35 -3.90
CA ALA A 143 -20.73 0.53 -3.33
C ALA A 143 -20.59 1.85 -2.55
N ASP A 144 -21.19 2.94 -3.04
CA ASP A 144 -21.14 4.26 -2.42
C ASP A 144 -21.73 4.29 -0.99
N GLY A 145 -22.65 3.38 -0.67
CA GLY A 145 -23.28 3.26 0.66
C GLY A 145 -22.64 2.22 1.58
N LEU A 146 -21.69 1.43 1.10
CA LEU A 146 -21.11 0.34 1.87
C LEU A 146 -19.91 0.77 2.71
N TRP A 147 -19.78 0.11 3.87
CA TRP A 147 -18.64 0.21 4.76
C TRP A 147 -18.02 -1.17 4.99
N ALA A 148 -16.72 -1.20 5.19
CA ALA A 148 -15.97 -2.42 5.46
C ALA A 148 -15.15 -2.30 6.76
N MET A 149 -15.06 -3.39 7.50
CA MET A 149 -14.12 -3.53 8.60
C MET A 149 -12.81 -4.05 8.03
N HIS A 150 -11.73 -3.31 8.26
CA HIS A 150 -10.37 -3.71 7.97
C HIS A 150 -9.67 -4.11 9.26
N SER A 151 -8.88 -5.18 9.23
CA SER A 151 -8.19 -5.73 10.39
C SER A 151 -6.80 -6.23 10.00
N ASN A 152 -5.84 -6.12 10.92
CA ASN A 152 -4.52 -6.71 10.76
C ASN A 152 -4.49 -8.21 11.08
N GLU A 153 -5.64 -8.86 11.28
CA GLU A 153 -5.74 -10.31 11.52
C GLU A 153 -5.07 -11.14 10.41
N PHE A 154 -5.05 -10.62 9.18
CA PHE A 154 -4.42 -11.27 8.01
C PHE A 154 -3.04 -10.69 7.67
N ASP A 155 -2.48 -9.85 8.54
CA ASP A 155 -1.16 -9.29 8.36
C ASP A 155 -0.06 -10.34 8.63
N TYR A 156 1.05 -10.25 7.91
CA TYR A 156 2.19 -11.14 8.09
C TYR A 156 2.79 -11.08 9.52
N ALA A 157 2.57 -9.99 10.23
CA ALA A 157 2.98 -9.79 11.60
C ALA A 157 2.08 -10.50 12.63
N GLN A 158 0.91 -10.99 12.22
CA GLN A 158 0.03 -11.77 13.09
C GLN A 158 0.50 -13.23 13.16
N ILE A 159 0.57 -13.75 14.38
CA ILE A 159 0.85 -15.17 14.61
C ILE A 159 -0.45 -15.95 14.44
N ASP A 160 -0.61 -16.66 13.31
CA ASP A 160 -1.66 -17.64 13.22
C ASP A 160 -1.40 -18.85 14.17
N PRO A 161 -2.43 -19.66 14.52
CA PRO A 161 -2.26 -20.78 15.42
C PRO A 161 -1.21 -21.82 14.96
N ALA A 162 -1.03 -21.99 13.65
CA ALA A 162 -0.03 -22.91 13.10
C ALA A 162 1.39 -22.35 13.25
N LYS A 163 1.57 -21.05 13.02
CA LYS A 163 2.83 -20.34 13.31
C LYS A 163 3.14 -20.35 14.80
N LEU A 164 2.14 -20.14 15.65
CA LEU A 164 2.31 -20.19 17.10
C LEU A 164 2.77 -21.59 17.55
N ALA A 165 2.17 -22.65 17.02
CA ALA A 165 2.59 -24.02 17.31
C ALA A 165 4.03 -24.31 16.85
N ALA A 166 4.41 -23.81 15.66
CA ALA A 166 5.79 -23.93 15.16
C ALA A 166 6.79 -23.13 16.02
N LEU A 167 6.40 -21.95 16.50
CA LEU A 167 7.22 -21.12 17.39
C LEU A 167 7.40 -21.77 18.77
N GLN A 168 6.36 -22.43 19.33
CA GLN A 168 6.45 -23.12 20.62
C GLN A 168 7.51 -24.24 20.64
N THR A 169 7.84 -24.78 19.48
CA THR A 169 8.91 -25.79 19.33
C THR A 169 10.31 -25.20 19.12
N ASN A 170 10.41 -23.87 18.93
CA ASN A 170 11.66 -23.14 18.72
C ASN A 170 11.70 -21.84 19.54
N PRO A 171 12.24 -21.87 20.78
CA PRO A 171 12.32 -20.72 21.67
C PRO A 171 13.09 -19.51 21.08
N GLU A 172 14.10 -19.76 20.26
CA GLU A 172 14.89 -18.71 19.63
C GLU A 172 14.07 -17.94 18.58
N ALA A 173 13.23 -18.65 17.81
CA ALA A 173 12.29 -18.02 16.88
C ALA A 173 11.21 -17.18 17.59
N VAL A 174 10.74 -17.62 18.78
CA VAL A 174 9.82 -16.83 19.63
C VAL A 174 10.46 -15.54 20.10
N LEU A 175 11.70 -15.62 20.59
CA LEU A 175 12.45 -14.45 21.07
C LEU A 175 12.71 -13.46 19.92
N LYS A 176 13.12 -13.96 18.76
CA LYS A 176 13.33 -13.13 17.56
C LYS A 176 12.05 -12.42 17.14
N TYR A 177 10.92 -13.13 17.07
CA TYR A 177 9.62 -12.55 16.74
C TYR A 177 9.20 -11.47 17.75
N ALA A 178 9.26 -11.77 19.05
CA ALA A 178 8.90 -10.83 20.12
C ALA A 178 9.84 -9.61 20.18
N ALA A 179 11.06 -9.72 19.67
CA ALA A 179 11.98 -8.60 19.54
C ALA A 179 11.58 -7.66 18.40
N GLU A 180 11.05 -8.20 17.29
CA GLU A 180 10.77 -7.46 16.05
C GLU A 180 9.36 -6.89 15.99
N PHE A 181 8.36 -7.58 16.56
CA PHE A 181 6.94 -7.23 16.40
C PHE A 181 6.24 -6.81 17.70
N HIS A 182 5.28 -5.88 17.56
CA HIS A 182 4.27 -5.62 18.56
C HIS A 182 3.03 -6.47 18.28
N SER A 183 2.44 -7.09 19.30
CA SER A 183 1.18 -7.84 19.20
C SER A 183 -0.05 -6.92 19.26
N ALA A 184 0.00 -5.74 18.65
CA ALA A 184 -1.13 -4.82 18.65
C ALA A 184 -2.23 -5.30 17.68
N HIS A 185 -3.48 -5.23 18.13
CA HIS A 185 -4.65 -5.50 17.31
C HIS A 185 -5.22 -4.18 16.78
N PHE A 186 -5.38 -4.10 15.47
CA PHE A 186 -5.94 -2.95 14.79
C PHE A 186 -7.22 -3.34 14.05
N GLU A 187 -8.27 -2.58 14.24
CA GLU A 187 -9.49 -2.64 13.43
C GLU A 187 -9.98 -1.22 13.14
N THR A 188 -10.34 -0.99 11.87
CA THR A 188 -10.87 0.29 11.41
C THR A 188 -12.04 0.06 10.45
N HIS A 189 -13.10 0.84 10.60
CA HIS A 189 -14.18 0.92 9.62
C HIS A 189 -13.82 1.96 8.56
N HIS A 190 -13.77 1.53 7.32
CA HIS A 190 -13.57 2.39 6.15
C HIS A 190 -14.77 2.34 5.20
N PRO A 191 -15.06 3.45 4.49
CA PRO A 191 -16.01 3.38 3.37
C PRO A 191 -15.44 2.48 2.26
N VAL A 192 -16.27 1.65 1.64
CA VAL A 192 -15.86 0.85 0.47
C VAL A 192 -15.46 1.73 -0.69
N VAL A 193 -16.09 2.90 -0.82
CA VAL A 193 -15.71 3.95 -1.78
C VAL A 193 -15.21 5.17 -1.03
N ARG A 194 -13.91 5.47 -1.19
CA ARG A 194 -13.32 6.72 -0.67
C ARG A 194 -13.22 7.78 -1.76
N VAL A 195 -13.23 9.04 -1.36
CA VAL A 195 -12.90 10.18 -2.21
C VAL A 195 -11.40 10.50 -2.06
N HIS A 196 -10.69 10.60 -3.17
CA HIS A 196 -9.27 10.94 -3.16
C HIS A 196 -9.09 12.43 -2.79
N PRO A 197 -8.25 12.76 -1.77
CA PRO A 197 -8.21 14.13 -1.21
C PRO A 197 -7.62 15.16 -2.16
N GLU A 198 -6.78 14.76 -3.12
CA GLU A 198 -6.12 15.67 -4.06
C GLU A 198 -6.84 15.74 -5.42
N THR A 199 -7.42 14.63 -5.91
CA THR A 199 -8.03 14.58 -7.25
C THR A 199 -9.55 14.61 -7.23
N GLY A 200 -10.19 14.32 -6.10
CA GLY A 200 -11.63 14.16 -5.99
C GLY A 200 -12.17 12.88 -6.64
N GLU A 201 -11.32 12.05 -7.23
CA GLU A 201 -11.72 10.77 -7.81
C GLU A 201 -12.22 9.81 -6.73
N ARG A 202 -13.16 8.94 -7.10
CA ARG A 202 -13.65 7.87 -6.23
C ARG A 202 -12.88 6.59 -6.52
N SER A 203 -12.49 5.88 -5.47
CA SER A 203 -11.75 4.62 -5.56
C SER A 203 -12.32 3.57 -4.61
N LEU A 204 -12.18 2.29 -4.97
CA LEU A 204 -12.60 1.15 -4.14
C LEU A 204 -11.52 0.86 -3.08
N LEU A 205 -11.82 1.07 -1.82
CA LEU A 205 -10.93 0.76 -0.70
C LEU A 205 -11.24 -0.64 -0.16
N LEU A 206 -10.63 -1.64 -0.78
CA LEU A 206 -10.77 -3.06 -0.49
C LEU A 206 -9.40 -3.75 -0.41
N GLY A 207 -9.37 -5.08 -0.49
CA GLY A 207 -8.15 -5.88 -0.49
C GLY A 207 -8.05 -6.82 0.72
N ASN A 208 -6.90 -7.42 0.90
CA ASN A 208 -6.66 -8.52 1.84
C ASN A 208 -7.00 -8.19 3.32
N PHE A 209 -6.91 -6.93 3.72
CA PHE A 209 -7.19 -6.53 5.10
C PHE A 209 -8.68 -6.38 5.42
N VAL A 210 -9.58 -6.52 4.42
CA VAL A 210 -11.03 -6.50 4.65
C VAL A 210 -11.46 -7.78 5.36
N LYS A 211 -11.94 -7.64 6.58
CA LYS A 211 -12.51 -8.73 7.37
C LYS A 211 -13.95 -9.02 6.96
N ARG A 212 -14.74 -7.96 6.73
CA ARG A 212 -16.14 -8.06 6.28
C ARG A 212 -16.71 -6.73 5.78
N ILE A 213 -17.70 -6.80 4.93
CA ILE A 213 -18.60 -5.67 4.63
C ILE A 213 -19.63 -5.58 5.76
N LEU A 214 -19.89 -4.36 6.22
CA LEU A 214 -20.76 -4.10 7.38
C LEU A 214 -22.26 -4.09 6.98
N GLY A 215 -23.12 -4.42 7.95
CA GLY A 215 -24.57 -4.34 7.79
C GLY A 215 -25.19 -5.46 6.98
N VAL A 216 -24.42 -6.49 6.59
CA VAL A 216 -24.88 -7.65 5.81
C VAL A 216 -24.44 -8.95 6.47
N THR A 217 -24.99 -10.09 6.06
CA THR A 217 -24.58 -11.42 6.52
C THR A 217 -23.18 -11.78 6.01
N GLY A 218 -22.53 -12.79 6.61
CA GLY A 218 -21.20 -13.23 6.20
C GLY A 218 -21.14 -13.69 4.74
N SER A 219 -22.16 -14.40 4.26
CA SER A 219 -22.26 -14.86 2.86
C SER A 219 -22.45 -13.69 1.87
N GLU A 220 -23.28 -12.72 2.22
CA GLU A 220 -23.47 -11.50 1.42
C GLU A 220 -22.20 -10.65 1.39
N SER A 221 -21.52 -10.51 2.54
CA SER A 221 -20.25 -9.81 2.63
C SER A 221 -19.20 -10.41 1.68
N GLN A 222 -19.05 -11.74 1.67
CA GLN A 222 -18.13 -12.43 0.76
C GLN A 222 -18.51 -12.22 -0.72
N ALA A 223 -19.81 -12.29 -1.03
CA ALA A 223 -20.30 -12.07 -2.40
C ALA A 223 -20.02 -10.64 -2.89
N LEU A 224 -20.35 -9.64 -2.07
CA LEU A 224 -20.10 -8.24 -2.38
C LEU A 224 -18.60 -7.93 -2.51
N PHE A 225 -17.79 -8.43 -1.57
CA PHE A 225 -16.34 -8.30 -1.67
C PHE A 225 -15.81 -8.84 -2.99
N ARG A 226 -16.22 -10.05 -3.38
CA ARG A 226 -15.78 -10.68 -4.64
C ARG A 226 -16.19 -9.85 -5.86
N ILE A 227 -17.45 -9.39 -5.91
CA ILE A 227 -17.96 -8.58 -7.03
C ILE A 227 -17.08 -7.35 -7.29
N PHE A 228 -16.66 -6.65 -6.23
CA PHE A 228 -15.86 -5.44 -6.37
C PHE A 228 -14.37 -5.76 -6.53
N GLN A 229 -13.85 -6.74 -5.79
CA GLN A 229 -12.42 -7.11 -5.85
C GLN A 229 -12.04 -7.66 -7.23
N ASP A 230 -12.88 -8.49 -7.84
CA ASP A 230 -12.64 -9.03 -9.19
C ASP A 230 -12.52 -7.91 -10.23
N ARG A 231 -13.26 -6.81 -10.08
CA ARG A 231 -13.15 -5.65 -10.99
C ARG A 231 -11.88 -4.85 -10.78
N ILE A 232 -11.37 -4.76 -9.55
CA ILE A 232 -10.09 -4.11 -9.29
C ILE A 232 -8.99 -4.83 -10.06
N THR A 233 -9.02 -6.16 -10.09
CA THR A 233 -7.97 -7.01 -10.64
C THR A 233 -8.18 -7.40 -12.10
N TRP A 234 -9.12 -6.79 -12.82
CA TRP A 234 -9.22 -6.95 -14.27
C TRP A 234 -7.91 -6.51 -14.94
N LEU A 235 -7.47 -7.26 -15.94
CA LEU A 235 -6.17 -7.05 -16.58
C LEU A 235 -6.01 -5.62 -17.12
N GLU A 236 -7.07 -5.03 -17.64
CA GLU A 236 -7.11 -3.65 -18.16
C GLU A 236 -6.86 -2.59 -17.07
N ASN A 237 -7.07 -2.96 -15.80
CA ASN A 237 -6.84 -2.11 -14.64
C ASN A 237 -5.48 -2.32 -13.99
N THR A 238 -4.65 -3.22 -14.55
CA THR A 238 -3.38 -3.62 -13.93
C THR A 238 -2.16 -3.20 -14.75
N ILE A 239 -1.04 -3.06 -14.06
CA ILE A 239 0.30 -2.93 -14.63
C ILE A 239 1.25 -3.84 -13.88
N ARG A 240 2.04 -4.65 -14.60
CA ARG A 240 3.07 -5.52 -14.06
C ARG A 240 4.45 -4.97 -14.39
N TRP A 241 5.32 -4.87 -13.37
CA TRP A 241 6.67 -4.36 -13.52
C TRP A 241 7.71 -5.45 -13.35
N ASN A 242 8.56 -5.58 -14.34
CA ASN A 242 9.76 -6.41 -14.27
C ASN A 242 10.91 -5.53 -13.73
N TRP A 243 11.38 -5.89 -12.54
CA TRP A 243 12.39 -5.15 -11.82
C TRP A 243 13.78 -5.30 -12.43
N GLU A 244 14.53 -4.21 -12.43
CA GLU A 244 15.98 -4.18 -12.63
C GLU A 244 16.64 -3.58 -11.37
N LEU A 245 17.90 -3.94 -11.11
CA LEU A 245 18.64 -3.39 -9.96
C LEU A 245 18.70 -1.85 -10.04
N GLY A 246 18.34 -1.21 -8.95
CA GLY A 246 18.26 0.25 -8.85
C GLY A 246 16.96 0.84 -9.38
N ASP A 247 15.97 0.03 -9.77
CA ASP A 247 14.64 0.54 -10.04
C ASP A 247 13.98 1.04 -8.77
N VAL A 248 13.17 2.08 -8.93
CA VAL A 248 12.26 2.58 -7.89
C VAL A 248 10.85 2.60 -8.47
N ALA A 249 9.88 2.10 -7.69
CA ALA A 249 8.46 2.29 -7.95
C ALA A 249 7.84 3.09 -6.81
N MET A 250 6.95 4.01 -7.15
CA MET A 250 6.16 4.79 -6.21
C MET A 250 4.69 4.65 -6.58
N TRP A 251 3.83 4.31 -5.61
CA TRP A 251 2.39 4.17 -5.86
C TRP A 251 1.56 4.91 -4.84
N ASP A 252 0.40 5.41 -5.30
CA ASP A 252 -0.61 6.05 -4.47
C ASP A 252 -1.50 4.98 -3.83
N ASN A 253 -1.36 4.73 -2.53
CA ASN A 253 -2.18 3.77 -1.80
C ASN A 253 -3.66 4.16 -1.74
N ARG A 254 -3.97 5.44 -1.99
CA ARG A 254 -5.34 5.94 -1.97
C ARG A 254 -6.12 5.57 -3.25
N ALA A 255 -5.39 5.08 -4.27
CA ALA A 255 -5.91 4.83 -5.61
C ALA A 255 -5.51 3.46 -6.19
N THR A 256 -4.75 2.65 -5.45
CA THR A 256 -4.21 1.37 -5.95
C THR A 256 -4.26 0.25 -4.94
N GLN A 257 -4.28 -0.98 -5.47
CA GLN A 257 -3.82 -2.19 -4.78
C GLN A 257 -2.57 -2.71 -5.47
N HIS A 258 -1.81 -3.56 -4.76
CA HIS A 258 -0.66 -4.23 -5.35
C HIS A 258 -0.51 -5.67 -4.87
N TYR A 259 0.34 -6.41 -5.61
CA TYR A 259 0.58 -7.84 -5.43
C TYR A 259 2.04 -8.16 -5.75
N ALA A 260 2.80 -8.71 -4.82
CA ALA A 260 4.15 -9.21 -5.06
C ALA A 260 4.08 -10.64 -5.59
N VAL A 261 4.56 -10.87 -6.81
CA VAL A 261 4.49 -12.19 -7.43
C VAL A 261 5.60 -13.08 -6.89
N SER A 262 5.23 -14.21 -6.27
CA SER A 262 6.15 -15.17 -5.63
C SER A 262 6.48 -16.33 -6.58
N ASP A 263 7.09 -16.02 -7.72
CA ASP A 263 7.44 -16.96 -8.81
C ASP A 263 8.95 -17.10 -9.03
N TYR A 264 9.77 -16.86 -8.00
CA TYR A 264 11.23 -16.85 -8.06
C TYR A 264 11.90 -17.94 -7.20
N GLY A 265 11.13 -18.94 -6.74
CA GLY A 265 11.61 -20.06 -5.93
C GLY A 265 12.25 -19.60 -4.61
N SER A 266 13.36 -20.21 -4.22
CA SER A 266 14.10 -19.88 -3.00
C SER A 266 15.19 -18.82 -3.19
N GLN A 267 15.23 -18.13 -4.35
CA GLN A 267 16.23 -17.11 -4.61
C GLN A 267 16.03 -15.89 -3.70
N PRO A 268 17.12 -15.23 -3.26
CA PRO A 268 17.01 -14.04 -2.43
C PRO A 268 16.37 -12.87 -3.23
N ARG A 269 15.50 -12.14 -2.57
CA ARG A 269 14.91 -10.89 -3.07
C ARG A 269 14.86 -9.88 -1.92
N ARG A 270 15.54 -8.76 -2.09
CA ARG A 270 15.57 -7.67 -1.10
C ARG A 270 15.11 -6.38 -1.72
N MET A 271 14.10 -5.79 -1.11
CA MET A 271 13.55 -4.50 -1.47
C MET A 271 13.56 -3.59 -0.26
N HIS A 272 13.82 -2.30 -0.46
CA HIS A 272 13.71 -1.31 0.60
C HIS A 272 12.50 -0.41 0.34
N ARG A 273 11.62 -0.26 1.34
CA ARG A 273 10.39 0.51 1.25
C ARG A 273 10.39 1.67 2.24
N ILE A 274 9.88 2.83 1.79
CA ILE A 274 9.50 3.95 2.63
C ILE A 274 8.05 4.26 2.33
N THR A 275 7.27 4.53 3.39
CA THR A 275 5.84 4.84 3.29
C THR A 275 5.62 6.28 3.75
N LEU A 276 4.76 7.02 3.03
CA LEU A 276 4.40 8.40 3.36
C LEU A 276 3.07 8.44 4.11
N ALA A 277 3.01 9.25 5.15
CA ALA A 277 1.80 9.50 5.93
C ALA A 277 0.66 9.99 5.02
N GLY A 278 -0.52 9.43 5.25
CA GLY A 278 -1.70 9.73 4.46
C GLY A 278 -2.80 10.40 5.26
N ASP A 279 -4.01 10.24 4.76
CA ASP A 279 -5.22 10.89 5.29
C ASP A 279 -6.23 9.86 5.83
N ILE A 280 -7.17 10.35 6.63
CA ILE A 280 -8.34 9.57 7.04
C ILE A 280 -9.28 9.47 5.84
N PRO A 281 -9.57 8.25 5.32
CA PRO A 281 -10.49 8.09 4.20
C PRO A 281 -11.86 8.69 4.47
N VAL A 282 -12.38 9.40 3.48
CA VAL A 282 -13.69 10.07 3.51
C VAL A 282 -14.60 9.40 2.49
N SER A 283 -15.83 9.06 2.89
CA SER A 283 -16.87 8.51 2.02
C SER A 283 -17.39 9.53 1.03
N VAL A 284 -18.16 9.08 0.05
CA VAL A 284 -18.85 9.97 -0.92
C VAL A 284 -19.84 10.94 -0.26
N ASN A 285 -20.27 10.65 0.97
CA ASN A 285 -21.19 11.47 1.77
C ASN A 285 -20.46 12.38 2.78
N GLY A 286 -19.12 12.42 2.77
CA GLY A 286 -18.33 13.24 3.67
C GLY A 286 -18.04 12.61 5.05
N GLU A 287 -18.43 11.37 5.30
CA GLU A 287 -18.16 10.69 6.57
C GLU A 287 -16.74 10.12 6.58
N GLN A 288 -16.01 10.32 7.69
CA GLN A 288 -14.66 9.80 7.90
C GLN A 288 -14.65 8.37 8.41
N SER A 289 -13.56 7.65 8.11
CA SER A 289 -13.24 6.36 8.72
C SER A 289 -13.23 6.43 10.24
N ARG A 290 -13.49 5.28 10.91
CA ARG A 290 -13.64 5.20 12.37
C ARG A 290 -12.78 4.10 12.94
N VAL A 291 -11.96 4.43 13.93
CA VAL A 291 -11.16 3.45 14.68
C VAL A 291 -12.07 2.62 15.59
N ILE A 292 -11.93 1.31 15.50
CA ILE A 292 -12.61 0.33 16.35
C ILE A 292 -11.64 -0.16 17.45
N SER A 293 -10.40 -0.49 17.04
CA SER A 293 -9.35 -0.97 17.93
C SER A 293 -7.97 -0.52 17.46
N GLY A 294 -7.06 -0.37 18.40
CA GLY A 294 -5.68 0.02 18.14
C GLY A 294 -5.45 1.54 18.18
N ASP A 295 -4.18 1.90 18.25
CA ASP A 295 -3.69 3.28 18.19
C ASP A 295 -2.48 3.32 17.26
N ALA A 296 -2.62 3.98 16.13
CA ALA A 296 -1.59 4.08 15.10
C ALA A 296 -0.86 5.44 15.10
N THR A 297 -0.97 6.22 16.18
CA THR A 297 -0.37 7.56 16.28
C THR A 297 1.15 7.54 16.11
N GLU A 298 1.83 6.51 16.63
CA GLU A 298 3.28 6.36 16.45
C GLU A 298 3.68 6.02 15.01
N TYR A 299 2.81 5.32 14.28
CA TYR A 299 3.05 4.94 12.91
C TYR A 299 2.95 6.13 11.96
N SER A 300 1.87 6.88 12.06
CA SER A 300 1.61 8.02 11.19
C SER A 300 1.65 9.29 12.03
N VAL A 301 2.51 10.24 11.71
CA VAL A 301 2.52 11.55 12.38
C VAL A 301 1.19 12.23 12.14
N ILE A 302 0.39 12.38 13.21
CA ILE A 302 -1.01 12.77 13.12
C ILE A 302 -1.28 13.95 14.04
N ASP A 303 -1.88 15.01 13.52
CA ASP A 303 -2.36 16.13 14.34
C ASP A 303 -3.66 15.78 15.07
N SER A 304 -4.50 14.92 14.48
CA SER A 304 -5.75 14.48 15.08
C SER A 304 -6.10 13.06 14.62
N PRO A 305 -6.35 12.10 15.54
CA PRO A 305 -6.78 10.76 15.19
C PRO A 305 -8.22 10.76 14.63
N ALA A 306 -8.58 9.66 13.92
CA ALA A 306 -9.96 9.44 13.51
C ALA A 306 -10.90 9.25 14.70
N PRO A 307 -12.19 9.59 14.57
CA PRO A 307 -13.17 9.34 15.61
C PRO A 307 -13.28 7.84 15.92
N ARG A 308 -13.44 7.51 17.19
CA ARG A 308 -13.66 6.13 17.65
C ARG A 308 -15.15 5.83 17.75
N VAL A 309 -15.51 4.57 17.50
CA VAL A 309 -16.86 4.09 17.80
C VAL A 309 -16.95 3.89 19.31
N ALA A 310 -17.99 4.48 19.91
CA ALA A 310 -18.30 4.33 21.33
C ALA A 310 -18.87 2.94 21.64
#